data_76871223bc4f4ce60603f4a73687c79b
#
_entry.id   76871223bc4f4ce60603f4a73687c79b
#
_cell.length_a   1.000
_cell.length_b   1.000
_cell.length_c   1.000
_cell.angle_alpha   90.00
_cell.angle_beta   90.00
_cell.angle_gamma   90.00
#
_symmetry.space_group_name_H-M   'P 1'
#
loop_
_entity.id
_entity.type
_entity.pdbx_description
1 polymer ?
#
loop_
_entity_poly.entity_id
_entity_poly.type
_entity_poly.pdbx_seq_one_letter_code
_entity_poly.pdbx_strand_id
1 'polypeptide(L)'
;NSSPKLITGSNMGGKSLTLKTIALSQIMFQFGMGVPSTSSHISIVEDIVYIHGDIENYSMGLSSFAAEMKRLDSLIKKLPTEQNILTLIDEPARTTNPLEGTALVSSLIKIISNYRCYCIITTHYHIKNILCDRVRVVGFDNGQMNYSLIDDSGKDIPMEALKIATHIGIDSQWINIAYKELETNNNNI
;
A
#
# COMPACT_ATOMS: atom_id res chain seq x y z
N ASN A 1 -5.69 -20.53 4.22
CA ASN A 1 -4.87 -19.58 3.45
C ASN A 1 -5.36 -18.19 3.81
N SER A 2 -4.52 -17.36 4.40
CA SER A 2 -4.83 -15.97 4.60
C SER A 2 -4.65 -15.25 3.26
N SER A 3 -5.74 -14.73 2.69
CA SER A 3 -5.66 -13.87 1.51
C SER A 3 -4.84 -12.61 1.86
N PRO A 4 -3.95 -12.12 0.97
CA PRO A 4 -3.29 -10.84 1.17
C PRO A 4 -4.31 -9.72 1.41
N LYS A 5 -4.01 -8.82 2.33
CA LYS A 5 -4.82 -7.63 2.58
C LYS A 5 -4.27 -6.45 1.80
N LEU A 6 -5.11 -5.79 1.03
CA LEU A 6 -4.76 -4.61 0.25
C LEU A 6 -5.23 -3.34 0.98
N ILE A 7 -4.33 -2.38 1.18
CA ILE A 7 -4.66 -1.06 1.70
C ILE A 7 -4.55 -0.06 0.54
N THR A 8 -5.67 0.52 0.17
CA THR A 8 -5.77 1.52 -0.90
C THR A 8 -5.94 2.93 -0.34
N GLY A 9 -5.88 3.92 -1.19
CA GLY A 9 -6.08 5.33 -0.83
C GLY A 9 -4.99 6.25 -1.36
N SER A 10 -5.14 7.55 -1.14
CA SER A 10 -4.19 8.57 -1.60
C SER A 10 -2.83 8.44 -0.92
N ASN A 11 -1.79 9.01 -1.55
CA ASN A 11 -0.42 8.97 -1.03
C ASN A 11 -0.25 9.69 0.32
N MET A 12 -1.17 10.61 0.67
CA MET A 12 -1.16 11.34 1.95
C MET A 12 -2.01 10.64 3.02
N GLY A 13 -2.70 9.55 2.70
CA GLY A 13 -3.66 8.87 3.57
C GLY A 13 -3.05 8.04 4.71
N GLY A 14 -1.73 8.06 4.92
CA GLY A 14 -1.10 7.33 6.03
C GLY A 14 -0.90 5.83 5.79
N LYS A 15 -0.99 5.33 4.55
CA LYS A 15 -0.76 3.92 4.20
C LYS A 15 0.56 3.38 4.73
N SER A 16 1.67 4.07 4.44
CA SER A 16 3.01 3.71 4.94
C SER A 16 3.10 3.76 6.47
N LEU A 17 2.44 4.74 7.09
CA LEU A 17 2.36 4.85 8.54
C LEU A 17 1.62 3.65 9.14
N THR A 18 0.54 3.22 8.52
CA THR A 18 -0.21 2.02 8.93
C THR A 18 0.69 0.77 8.90
N LEU A 19 1.44 0.54 7.82
CA LEU A 19 2.37 -0.59 7.75
C LEU A 19 3.45 -0.52 8.82
N LYS A 20 4.05 0.66 9.04
CA LYS A 20 5.06 0.87 10.09
C LYS A 20 4.49 0.62 11.48
N THR A 21 3.27 1.05 11.75
CA THR A 21 2.57 0.79 13.02
C THR A 21 2.34 -0.69 13.25
N ILE A 22 1.91 -1.43 12.21
CA ILE A 22 1.73 -2.88 12.28
C ILE A 22 3.07 -3.58 12.55
N ALA A 23 4.13 -3.23 11.81
CA ALA A 23 5.47 -3.80 12.02
C ALA A 23 5.97 -3.56 13.46
N LEU A 24 5.85 -2.31 13.93
CA LEU A 24 6.26 -1.96 15.29
C LEU A 24 5.44 -2.70 16.34
N SER A 25 4.13 -2.77 16.18
CA SER A 25 3.24 -3.50 17.11
C SER A 25 3.58 -4.99 17.15
N GLN A 26 3.90 -5.61 16.02
CA GLN A 26 4.34 -7.00 15.95
C GLN A 26 5.64 -7.21 16.72
N ILE A 27 6.62 -6.33 16.53
CA ILE A 27 7.91 -6.37 17.23
C ILE A 27 7.69 -6.19 18.75
N MET A 28 6.95 -5.15 19.16
CA MET A 28 6.65 -4.89 20.56
C MET A 28 6.00 -6.10 21.22
N PHE A 29 4.99 -6.69 20.58
CA PHE A 29 4.31 -7.89 21.09
C PHE A 29 5.29 -9.06 21.28
N GLN A 30 6.14 -9.35 20.30
CA GLN A 30 7.10 -10.47 20.38
C GLN A 30 8.19 -10.25 21.43
N PHE A 31 8.46 -9.01 21.81
CA PHE A 31 9.33 -8.66 22.94
C PHE A 31 8.58 -8.59 24.29
N GLY A 32 7.30 -8.99 24.34
CA GLY A 32 6.50 -8.96 25.57
C GLY A 32 6.07 -7.55 26.00
N MET A 33 6.14 -6.57 25.12
CA MET A 33 5.71 -5.20 25.41
C MET A 33 4.23 -5.01 25.07
N GLY A 34 3.56 -4.07 25.73
CA GLY A 34 2.22 -3.64 25.36
C GLY A 34 2.21 -2.94 24.01
N VAL A 35 1.14 -3.15 23.22
CA VAL A 35 0.94 -2.48 21.94
C VAL A 35 -0.02 -1.30 22.07
N PRO A 36 0.09 -0.26 21.25
CA PRO A 36 -0.75 0.95 21.33
C PRO A 36 -2.15 0.70 20.76
N SER A 37 -2.93 -0.15 21.43
CA SER A 37 -4.32 -0.45 21.04
C SER A 37 -5.16 -0.77 22.28
N THR A 38 -6.47 -0.54 22.17
CA THR A 38 -7.44 -0.92 23.22
C THR A 38 -7.67 -2.42 23.26
N SER A 39 -7.49 -3.10 22.14
CA SER A 39 -7.63 -4.56 21.98
C SER A 39 -6.83 -5.01 20.76
N SER A 40 -6.15 -6.13 20.86
CA SER A 40 -5.39 -6.69 19.74
C SER A 40 -5.34 -8.22 19.81
N HIS A 41 -5.35 -8.84 18.62
CA HIS A 41 -5.07 -10.26 18.44
C HIS A 41 -3.88 -10.38 17.49
N ILE A 42 -2.73 -10.72 18.04
CA ILE A 42 -1.46 -10.78 17.30
C ILE A 42 -0.91 -12.21 17.42
N SER A 43 -0.65 -12.84 16.28
CA SER A 43 0.02 -14.14 16.23
C SER A 43 1.53 -13.96 16.29
N ILE A 44 2.25 -14.91 16.83
CA ILE A 44 3.71 -14.97 16.73
C ILE A 44 4.08 -15.28 15.29
N VAL A 45 5.02 -14.53 14.75
CA VAL A 45 5.59 -14.76 13.41
C VAL A 45 7.09 -15.08 13.53
N GLU A 46 7.59 -15.85 12.58
CA GLU A 46 8.99 -16.27 12.53
C GLU A 46 9.89 -15.17 11.96
N ASP A 47 9.35 -14.41 10.99
CA ASP A 47 10.08 -13.30 10.35
C ASP A 47 9.12 -12.15 10.01
N ILE A 48 9.68 -10.94 9.95
CA ILE A 48 8.99 -9.72 9.53
C ILE A 48 9.74 -9.13 8.34
N VAL A 49 9.14 -9.21 7.16
CA VAL A 49 9.70 -8.66 5.93
C VAL A 49 9.00 -7.34 5.60
N TYR A 50 9.74 -6.24 5.64
CA TYR A 50 9.25 -4.92 5.22
C TYR A 50 9.94 -4.48 3.93
N ILE A 51 9.16 -4.31 2.85
CA ILE A 51 9.66 -3.85 1.56
C ILE A 51 9.07 -2.48 1.26
N HIS A 52 9.94 -1.50 1.06
CA HIS A 52 9.60 -0.13 0.68
C HIS A 52 10.48 0.30 -0.50
N GLY A 53 9.87 1.02 -1.46
CA GLY A 53 10.50 1.33 -2.75
C GLY A 53 11.62 2.40 -2.72
N ASP A 54 11.71 3.21 -1.66
CA ASP A 54 12.58 4.41 -1.65
C ASP A 54 14.02 4.20 -1.15
N ILE A 55 14.52 2.97 -1.09
CA ILE A 55 15.91 2.77 -0.68
C ILE A 55 16.82 2.87 -1.91
N GLU A 56 17.42 4.03 -2.08
CA GLU A 56 18.50 4.26 -3.02
C GLU A 56 19.75 3.45 -2.60
N ASN A 57 19.94 2.32 -3.24
CA ASN A 57 21.16 1.52 -3.07
C ASN A 57 22.20 1.99 -4.07
N TYR A 58 22.81 3.17 -3.83
CA TYR A 58 23.90 3.73 -4.64
C TYR A 58 25.11 2.79 -4.74
N SER A 59 25.30 1.91 -3.76
CA SER A 59 26.45 1.00 -3.70
C SER A 59 26.44 -0.12 -4.74
N MET A 60 25.29 -0.43 -5.36
CA MET A 60 25.16 -1.51 -6.33
C MET A 60 24.93 -1.03 -7.77
N GLY A 61 24.87 0.28 -8.03
CA GLY A 61 24.65 0.84 -9.37
C GLY A 61 23.31 0.46 -10.01
N LEU A 62 22.37 -0.05 -9.22
CA LEU A 62 21.04 -0.42 -9.67
C LEU A 62 20.09 0.76 -9.48
N SER A 63 19.16 0.94 -10.43
CA SER A 63 18.03 1.84 -10.20
C SER A 63 17.21 1.37 -9.00
N SER A 64 16.55 2.30 -8.29
CA SER A 64 15.68 2.00 -7.15
C SER A 64 14.64 0.91 -7.48
N PHE A 65 14.08 0.95 -8.68
CA PHE A 65 13.15 -0.06 -9.19
C PHE A 65 13.79 -1.46 -9.27
N ALA A 66 15.00 -1.58 -9.83
CA ALA A 66 15.67 -2.88 -9.95
C ALA A 66 16.01 -3.47 -8.57
N ALA A 67 16.40 -2.63 -7.61
CA ALA A 67 16.66 -3.06 -6.24
C ALA A 67 15.37 -3.54 -5.55
N GLU A 68 14.25 -2.85 -5.75
CA GLU A 68 12.94 -3.25 -5.27
C GLU A 68 12.51 -4.60 -5.85
N MET A 69 12.60 -4.78 -7.18
CA MET A 69 12.25 -6.03 -7.85
C MET A 69 13.09 -7.21 -7.33
N LYS A 70 14.37 -7.02 -7.06
CA LYS A 70 15.21 -8.06 -6.45
C LYS A 70 14.77 -8.46 -5.05
N ARG A 71 14.29 -7.51 -4.24
CA ARG A 71 13.76 -7.83 -2.89
C ARG A 71 12.45 -8.60 -2.98
N LEU A 72 11.55 -8.20 -3.89
CA LEU A 72 10.31 -8.92 -4.14
C LEU A 72 10.58 -10.34 -4.67
N ASP A 73 11.54 -10.51 -5.57
CA ASP A 73 11.99 -11.82 -6.05
C ASP A 73 12.55 -12.68 -4.91
N SER A 74 13.38 -12.09 -4.04
CA SER A 74 13.91 -12.80 -2.86
C SER A 74 12.81 -13.22 -1.90
N LEU A 75 11.81 -12.38 -1.66
CA LEU A 75 10.64 -12.73 -0.88
C LEU A 75 9.90 -13.93 -1.49
N ILE A 76 9.56 -13.85 -2.78
CA ILE A 76 8.83 -14.92 -3.49
C ILE A 76 9.57 -16.25 -3.38
N LYS A 77 10.89 -16.25 -3.47
CA LYS A 77 11.73 -17.45 -3.34
C LYS A 77 11.77 -18.04 -1.93
N LYS A 78 11.55 -17.22 -0.89
CA LYS A 78 11.47 -17.66 0.51
C LYS A 78 10.11 -18.30 0.85
N LEU A 79 9.01 -17.81 0.30
CA LEU A 79 7.65 -18.24 0.63
C LEU A 79 7.39 -19.75 0.60
N PRO A 80 7.99 -20.57 -0.31
CA PRO A 80 7.80 -22.02 -0.32
C PRO A 80 8.39 -22.75 0.89
N THR A 81 9.42 -22.19 1.50
CA THR A 81 10.20 -22.84 2.59
C THR A 81 9.92 -22.26 3.97
N GLU A 82 9.48 -21.04 4.04
CA GLU A 82 9.23 -20.31 5.28
C GLU A 82 7.73 -20.12 5.50
N GLN A 83 7.25 -20.39 6.71
CA GLN A 83 5.84 -20.24 7.09
C GLN A 83 5.73 -19.16 8.19
N ASN A 84 4.51 -18.68 8.41
CA ASN A 84 4.23 -17.69 9.46
C ASN A 84 5.07 -16.40 9.37
N ILE A 85 5.31 -15.91 8.14
CA ILE A 85 5.98 -14.63 7.90
C ILE A 85 4.95 -13.52 7.86
N LEU A 86 5.26 -12.39 8.50
CA LEU A 86 4.55 -11.13 8.29
C LEU A 86 5.26 -10.35 7.17
N THR A 87 4.59 -10.20 6.05
CA THR A 87 5.10 -9.46 4.88
C THR A 87 4.34 -8.15 4.72
N LEU A 88 5.07 -7.05 4.76
CA LEU A 88 4.55 -5.70 4.63
C LEU A 88 5.21 -5.04 3.42
N ILE A 89 4.43 -4.74 2.37
CA ILE A 89 4.93 -4.21 1.10
C ILE A 89 4.30 -2.85 0.86
N ASP A 90 5.13 -1.82 0.80
CA ASP A 90 4.71 -0.43 0.73
C ASP A 90 4.87 0.13 -0.69
N GLU A 91 3.74 0.34 -1.37
CA GLU A 91 3.61 0.89 -2.73
C GLU A 91 4.56 0.26 -3.77
N PRO A 92 4.51 -1.06 -3.98
CA PRO A 92 5.42 -1.74 -4.91
C PRO A 92 5.21 -1.23 -6.35
N ALA A 93 6.33 -1.16 -7.07
CA ALA A 93 6.41 -0.71 -8.47
C ALA A 93 5.95 0.76 -8.69
N ARG A 94 6.01 1.62 -7.68
CA ARG A 94 5.54 3.01 -7.75
C ARG A 94 6.22 3.85 -8.85
N THR A 95 7.46 3.54 -9.17
CA THR A 95 8.30 4.32 -10.10
C THR A 95 8.21 3.87 -11.55
N THR A 96 7.30 2.95 -11.89
CA THR A 96 7.13 2.46 -13.26
C THR A 96 5.84 2.95 -13.91
N ASN A 97 5.63 2.58 -15.18
CA ASN A 97 4.40 2.87 -15.90
C ASN A 97 3.17 2.28 -15.16
N PRO A 98 2.06 3.03 -15.02
CA PRO A 98 0.88 2.58 -14.28
C PRO A 98 0.28 1.24 -14.75
N LEU A 99 0.33 0.94 -16.05
CA LEU A 99 -0.17 -0.35 -16.58
C LEU A 99 0.74 -1.50 -16.13
N GLU A 100 2.06 -1.33 -16.27
CA GLU A 100 3.04 -2.33 -15.84
C GLU A 100 3.04 -2.49 -14.32
N GLY A 101 2.97 -1.39 -13.56
CA GLY A 101 2.87 -1.39 -12.11
C GLY A 101 1.62 -2.15 -11.63
N THR A 102 0.47 -1.89 -12.25
CA THR A 102 -0.78 -2.62 -11.96
C THR A 102 -0.62 -4.12 -12.23
N ALA A 103 0.02 -4.51 -13.34
CA ALA A 103 0.26 -5.91 -13.70
C ALA A 103 1.21 -6.59 -12.70
N LEU A 104 2.30 -5.92 -12.31
CA LEU A 104 3.27 -6.42 -11.33
C LEU A 104 2.62 -6.63 -9.95
N VAL A 105 1.89 -5.64 -9.44
CA VAL A 105 1.20 -5.76 -8.15
C VAL A 105 0.13 -6.85 -8.19
N SER A 106 -0.65 -6.92 -9.27
CA SER A 106 -1.67 -7.95 -9.45
C SER A 106 -1.09 -9.35 -9.47
N SER A 107 0.02 -9.56 -10.18
CA SER A 107 0.70 -10.85 -10.23
C SER A 107 1.33 -11.21 -8.89
N LEU A 108 1.91 -10.25 -8.18
CA LEU A 108 2.48 -10.43 -6.85
C LEU A 108 1.42 -10.93 -5.85
N ILE A 109 0.24 -10.29 -5.82
CA ILE A 109 -0.89 -10.72 -4.97
C ILE A 109 -1.28 -12.17 -5.28
N LYS A 110 -1.41 -12.52 -6.57
CA LYS A 110 -1.74 -13.90 -7.00
C LYS A 110 -0.70 -14.92 -6.55
N ILE A 111 0.58 -14.60 -6.67
CA ILE A 111 1.66 -15.50 -6.23
C ILE A 111 1.59 -15.69 -4.71
N ILE A 112 1.55 -14.61 -3.94
CA ILE A 112 1.55 -14.65 -2.48
C ILE A 112 0.31 -15.41 -1.94
N SER A 113 -0.84 -15.29 -2.59
CA SER A 113 -2.08 -16.00 -2.20
C SER A 113 -1.96 -17.53 -2.20
N ASN A 114 -0.94 -18.09 -2.83
CA ASN A 114 -0.70 -19.55 -2.84
C ASN A 114 0.07 -20.03 -1.60
N TYR A 115 0.56 -19.13 -0.77
CA TYR A 115 1.42 -19.46 0.38
C TYR A 115 0.78 -19.08 1.71
N ARG A 116 1.26 -19.69 2.81
CA ARG A 116 0.84 -19.37 4.17
C ARG A 116 1.72 -18.23 4.72
N CYS A 117 1.32 -17.00 4.45
CA CYS A 117 1.96 -15.83 5.04
C CYS A 117 0.89 -14.77 5.39
N TYR A 118 1.17 -13.94 6.37
CA TYR A 118 0.40 -12.74 6.63
C TYR A 118 0.94 -11.64 5.73
N CYS A 119 0.16 -11.21 4.74
CA CYS A 119 0.64 -10.21 3.80
C CYS A 119 -0.29 -9.00 3.76
N ILE A 120 0.32 -7.82 3.88
CA ILE A 120 -0.38 -6.54 3.71
C ILE A 120 0.39 -5.74 2.66
N ILE A 121 -0.31 -5.29 1.63
CA ILE A 121 0.25 -4.51 0.52
C ILE A 121 -0.47 -3.18 0.47
N THR A 122 0.26 -2.06 0.45
CA THR A 122 -0.32 -0.77 0.13
C THR A 122 -0.16 -0.48 -1.36
N THR A 123 -1.11 0.20 -1.96
CA THR A 123 -0.99 0.63 -3.35
C THR A 123 -1.92 1.81 -3.65
N HIS A 124 -1.53 2.61 -4.61
CA HIS A 124 -2.37 3.60 -5.26
C HIS A 124 -2.94 3.10 -6.60
N TYR A 125 -2.49 1.92 -7.07
CA TYR A 125 -3.01 1.31 -8.29
C TYR A 125 -4.42 0.79 -8.08
N HIS A 126 -5.25 0.93 -9.12
CA HIS A 126 -6.58 0.36 -9.14
C HIS A 126 -6.52 -1.11 -9.57
N ILE A 127 -6.42 -2.00 -8.59
CA ILE A 127 -6.34 -3.44 -8.81
C ILE A 127 -7.73 -4.02 -8.99
N LYS A 128 -8.07 -4.47 -10.21
CA LYS A 128 -9.35 -5.10 -10.55
C LYS A 128 -9.21 -6.64 -10.58
N ASN A 129 -10.33 -7.35 -10.43
CA ASN A 129 -10.44 -8.81 -10.68
C ASN A 129 -9.48 -9.69 -9.87
N ILE A 130 -9.14 -9.28 -8.65
CA ILE A 130 -8.37 -10.11 -7.71
C ILE A 130 -9.18 -10.26 -6.42
N LEU A 131 -9.36 -11.50 -6.01
CA LEU A 131 -9.98 -11.82 -4.74
C LEU A 131 -8.95 -11.61 -3.62
N CYS A 132 -9.06 -10.50 -2.90
CA CYS A 132 -8.28 -10.19 -1.72
C CYS A 132 -9.11 -9.31 -0.78
N ASP A 133 -8.81 -9.38 0.51
CA ASP A 133 -9.38 -8.45 1.48
C ASP A 133 -8.89 -7.04 1.20
N ARG A 134 -9.81 -6.07 1.20
CA ARG A 134 -9.49 -4.68 0.88
C ARG A 134 -9.98 -3.75 1.96
N VAL A 135 -9.13 -2.83 2.33
CA VAL A 135 -9.48 -1.68 3.14
C VAL A 135 -8.92 -0.42 2.47
N ARG A 136 -9.54 0.70 2.73
CA ARG A 136 -9.00 1.99 2.28
C ARG A 136 -8.85 2.94 3.46
N VAL A 137 -7.90 3.83 3.36
CA VAL A 137 -7.82 4.98 4.26
C VAL A 137 -8.95 5.94 3.94
N VAL A 138 -9.63 6.48 4.96
CA VAL A 138 -10.68 7.49 4.76
C VAL A 138 -10.12 8.70 4.01
N GLY A 139 -8.90 9.14 4.39
CA GLY A 139 -8.19 10.20 3.70
C GLY A 139 -8.64 11.60 4.12
N PHE A 140 -8.66 12.54 3.17
CA PHE A 140 -9.01 13.94 3.45
C PHE A 140 -10.53 14.11 3.51
N ASP A 141 -11.02 14.40 4.71
CA ASP A 141 -12.44 14.61 4.98
C ASP A 141 -12.66 15.84 5.88
N ASN A 142 -13.64 16.68 5.53
CA ASN A 142 -14.02 17.88 6.29
C ASN A 142 -12.84 18.79 6.69
N GLY A 143 -11.86 18.97 5.82
CA GLY A 143 -10.70 19.83 6.06
C GLY A 143 -9.59 19.22 6.91
N GLN A 144 -9.68 17.93 7.25
CA GLN A 144 -8.69 17.23 8.06
C GLN A 144 -8.36 15.86 7.46
N MET A 145 -7.15 15.35 7.78
CA MET A 145 -6.76 13.99 7.42
C MET A 145 -7.34 13.00 8.43
N ASN A 146 -8.09 12.06 7.93
CA ASN A 146 -8.61 10.92 8.71
C ASN A 146 -7.86 9.63 8.30
N TYR A 147 -7.08 9.10 9.21
CA TYR A 147 -6.25 7.92 9.00
C TYR A 147 -6.96 6.60 9.31
N SER A 148 -8.26 6.63 9.60
CA SER A 148 -9.05 5.43 9.84
C SER A 148 -9.11 4.56 8.59
N LEU A 149 -9.10 3.25 8.81
CA LEU A 149 -9.29 2.26 7.76
C LEU A 149 -10.77 1.86 7.72
N ILE A 150 -11.33 1.80 6.52
CA ILE A 150 -12.69 1.32 6.25
C ILE A 150 -12.65 0.26 5.15
N ASP A 151 -13.68 -0.59 5.11
CA ASP A 151 -13.81 -1.59 4.06
C ASP A 151 -13.87 -0.93 2.67
N ASP A 152 -13.16 -1.53 1.72
CA ASP A 152 -13.08 -1.04 0.34
C ASP A 152 -13.72 -2.04 -0.62
N SER A 153 -14.75 -1.59 -1.33
CA SER A 153 -15.39 -2.39 -2.38
C SER A 153 -14.54 -2.52 -3.65
N GLY A 154 -13.45 -1.76 -3.75
CA GLY A 154 -12.60 -1.68 -4.94
C GLY A 154 -13.25 -1.00 -6.15
N LYS A 155 -14.41 -0.34 -5.97
CA LYS A 155 -15.13 0.35 -7.05
C LYS A 155 -14.73 1.80 -7.19
N ASP A 156 -14.36 2.44 -6.08
CA ASP A 156 -14.07 3.87 -6.05
C ASP A 156 -12.56 4.13 -6.14
N ILE A 157 -12.18 5.09 -6.97
CA ILE A 157 -10.81 5.64 -7.01
C ILE A 157 -10.81 6.88 -6.12
N PRO A 158 -10.04 6.90 -5.02
CA PRO A 158 -9.96 8.09 -4.18
C PRO A 158 -9.37 9.27 -4.97
N MET A 159 -10.15 10.35 -5.13
CA MET A 159 -9.73 11.57 -5.81
C MET A 159 -9.56 12.70 -4.77
N GLU A 160 -8.47 12.68 -4.04
CA GLU A 160 -8.24 13.62 -2.93
C GLU A 160 -7.25 14.74 -3.27
N ALA A 161 -6.38 14.54 -4.27
CA ALA A 161 -5.31 15.47 -4.59
C ALA A 161 -5.81 16.90 -4.84
N LEU A 162 -6.87 17.06 -5.65
CA LEU A 162 -7.44 18.38 -5.95
C LEU A 162 -8.15 19.00 -4.73
N LYS A 163 -8.80 18.18 -3.91
CA LYS A 163 -9.43 18.66 -2.65
C LYS A 163 -8.38 19.20 -1.68
N ILE A 164 -7.28 18.47 -1.52
CA ILE A 164 -6.16 18.87 -0.68
C ILE A 164 -5.52 20.15 -1.23
N ALA A 165 -5.24 20.20 -2.53
CA ALA A 165 -4.66 21.37 -3.18
C ALA A 165 -5.55 22.62 -3.00
N THR A 166 -6.86 22.47 -3.13
CA THR A 166 -7.83 23.55 -2.85
C THR A 166 -7.75 23.99 -1.39
N HIS A 167 -7.70 23.05 -0.46
CA HIS A 167 -7.71 23.35 0.97
C HIS A 167 -6.45 24.10 1.43
N ILE A 168 -5.27 23.74 0.88
CA ILE A 168 -4.00 24.43 1.21
C ILE A 168 -3.82 25.76 0.46
N GLY A 169 -4.82 26.19 -0.31
CA GLY A 169 -4.86 27.52 -0.94
C GLY A 169 -4.01 27.63 -2.21
N ILE A 170 -3.86 26.56 -2.98
CA ILE A 170 -3.23 26.61 -4.29
C ILE A 170 -4.06 27.51 -5.23
N ASP A 171 -3.41 28.15 -6.21
CA ASP A 171 -4.03 29.06 -7.15
C ASP A 171 -5.36 28.54 -7.72
N SER A 172 -6.41 29.33 -7.52
CA SER A 172 -7.78 28.92 -7.84
C SER A 172 -8.02 28.73 -9.35
N GLN A 173 -7.32 29.48 -10.20
CA GLN A 173 -7.44 29.34 -11.65
C GLN A 173 -6.85 28.00 -12.09
N TRP A 174 -5.68 27.62 -11.57
CA TRP A 174 -5.07 26.33 -11.84
C TRP A 174 -5.96 25.16 -11.37
N ILE A 175 -6.49 25.23 -10.16
CA ILE A 175 -7.37 24.19 -9.60
C ILE A 175 -8.65 24.06 -10.44
N ASN A 176 -9.28 25.17 -10.87
CA ASN A 176 -10.47 25.11 -11.70
C ASN A 176 -10.21 24.49 -13.08
N ILE A 177 -9.06 24.75 -13.68
CA ILE A 177 -8.65 24.11 -14.92
C ILE A 177 -8.45 22.60 -14.70
N ALA A 178 -7.76 22.21 -13.62
CA ALA A 178 -7.50 20.80 -13.30
C ALA A 178 -8.80 20.00 -13.09
N TYR A 179 -9.82 20.56 -12.45
CA TYR A 179 -11.15 19.93 -12.36
C TYR A 179 -11.80 19.72 -13.73
N LYS A 180 -11.75 20.71 -14.63
CA LYS A 180 -12.29 20.58 -15.99
C LYS A 180 -11.60 19.49 -16.80
N GLU A 181 -10.26 19.42 -16.72
CA GLU A 181 -9.48 18.36 -17.38
C GLU A 181 -9.83 16.97 -16.83
N LEU A 182 -10.06 16.85 -15.52
CA LEU A 182 -10.47 15.60 -14.90
C LEU A 182 -11.83 15.11 -15.42
N GLU A 183 -12.82 16.02 -15.53
CA GLU A 183 -14.15 15.72 -16.06
C GLU A 183 -14.08 15.27 -17.54
N THR A 184 -13.27 15.95 -18.35
CA THR A 184 -13.08 15.63 -19.77
C THR A 184 -12.46 14.24 -19.95
N ASN A 185 -11.47 13.90 -19.13
CA ASN A 185 -10.81 12.59 -19.19
C ASN A 185 -11.73 11.44 -18.73
N ASN A 186 -12.59 11.68 -17.73
CA ASN A 186 -13.56 10.67 -17.28
C ASN A 186 -14.66 10.36 -18.31
N ASN A 187 -15.01 11.30 -19.17
CA ASN A 187 -16.01 11.10 -20.23
C ASN A 187 -15.45 10.33 -21.46
N ASN A 188 -14.14 10.13 -21.53
CA ASN A 188 -13.47 9.44 -22.66
C ASN A 188 -13.06 7.99 -22.32
N ILE A 189 -13.42 7.47 -21.13
CA ILE A 189 -13.19 6.09 -20.66
C ILE A 189 -14.53 5.33 -20.56
#